data_52d4ac3479bf934e4e8b19be52a260b4
#
_entry.id   52d4ac3479bf934e4e8b19be52a260b4
#
_cell.length_a   1.000
_cell.length_b   1.000
_cell.length_c   1.000
_cell.angle_alpha   90.00
_cell.angle_beta   90.00
_cell.angle_gamma   90.00
#
_symmetry.space_group_name_H-M   'P 1'
#
loop_
_entity.id
_entity.type
_entity.pdbx_description
1 polymer ?
#
loop_
_entity_poly.entity_id
_entity_poly.type
_entity_poly.pdbx_seq_one_letter_code
_entity_poly.pdbx_strand_id
1 'polypeptide(L)'
;MKAVTYAISSLIMAASLPSLAQSPSPQTSPSPQATEALPPGPNPNSQYRLGPDSLPQAGVPKGEIRGPYTLPCQAYPGTQHTYWVYVPAQYDPAVATALMIYQDGQAFKDENGDLRAQNVMDNLIYRREIPVMIGIFINPGRRPDQPEPSPTNWGDDTTNRRIEYNSLDDKYARVITEELMPLLYKEYNISKDPEMHGIGGSSSGAIAAFTVAWERPNDFRKVLSNVGSFVDLRGGYVYPERVLASDRKPIRVFLCDGRNDHRGTLRGPYDEKMDWFLQNVRLLKALTQKGYDVNYTWGVNLHGQKFGGAIMPDMMRWLWRDGPVSTEPNDMVERGFRQPVTKKD
;
A
#
# COMPACT_ATOMS: atom_id res chain seq x y z
N MET A 1 -71.87 26.30 -58.93
CA MET A 1 -72.26 26.52 -57.55
C MET A 1 -71.64 25.38 -56.73
N LYS A 2 -70.58 25.64 -55.97
CA LYS A 2 -69.86 24.65 -55.22
C LYS A 2 -70.21 24.83 -53.73
N ALA A 3 -70.78 23.82 -53.13
CA ALA A 3 -71.08 23.80 -51.68
C ALA A 3 -69.77 23.53 -50.91
N VAL A 4 -69.50 24.31 -49.90
CA VAL A 4 -68.38 24.13 -48.95
C VAL A 4 -68.92 23.57 -47.67
N THR A 5 -68.47 22.38 -47.34
CA THR A 5 -68.84 21.67 -46.07
C THR A 5 -67.78 21.99 -45.03
N TYR A 6 -68.19 22.58 -43.92
CA TYR A 6 -67.33 22.78 -42.74
C TYR A 6 -67.40 21.56 -41.83
N ALA A 7 -66.22 20.95 -41.60
CA ALA A 7 -66.06 19.92 -40.58
C ALA A 7 -65.65 20.58 -39.25
N ILE A 8 -66.41 20.34 -38.22
CA ILE A 8 -66.12 20.77 -36.82
C ILE A 8 -65.28 19.66 -36.16
N SER A 9 -64.02 19.94 -35.92
CA SER A 9 -63.15 19.03 -35.13
C SER A 9 -63.27 19.41 -33.67
N SER A 10 -63.81 18.50 -32.87
CA SER A 10 -63.85 18.63 -31.41
C SER A 10 -62.49 18.29 -30.82
N LEU A 11 -61.85 19.25 -30.20
CA LEU A 11 -60.58 19.08 -29.50
C LEU A 11 -60.83 18.57 -28.09
N ILE A 12 -60.52 17.30 -27.80
CA ILE A 12 -60.54 16.75 -26.46
C ILE A 12 -59.17 17.09 -25.83
N MET A 13 -59.20 18.02 -24.85
CA MET A 13 -58.04 18.26 -23.98
C MET A 13 -57.93 17.12 -22.99
N ALA A 14 -56.91 16.26 -23.12
CA ALA A 14 -56.49 15.34 -22.09
C ALA A 14 -55.67 16.09 -21.07
N ALA A 15 -56.17 16.29 -19.86
CA ALA A 15 -55.38 16.82 -18.75
C ALA A 15 -54.41 15.73 -18.26
N SER A 16 -53.11 15.95 -18.50
CA SER A 16 -52.06 15.13 -17.92
C SER A 16 -51.88 15.48 -16.43
N LEU A 17 -52.16 14.52 -15.56
CA LEU A 17 -51.81 14.57 -14.14
C LEU A 17 -50.29 14.60 -13.98
N PRO A 18 -49.71 15.40 -13.06
CA PRO A 18 -48.30 15.36 -12.78
C PRO A 18 -47.92 14.01 -12.15
N SER A 19 -46.97 13.34 -12.77
CA SER A 19 -46.31 12.15 -12.22
C SER A 19 -45.68 12.52 -10.87
N LEU A 20 -46.12 11.88 -9.80
CA LEU A 20 -45.46 11.95 -8.50
C LEU A 20 -44.05 11.37 -8.69
N ALA A 21 -43.05 12.22 -8.60
CA ALA A 21 -41.66 11.81 -8.53
C ALA A 21 -41.49 10.87 -7.33
N GLN A 22 -41.18 9.62 -7.60
CA GLN A 22 -40.79 8.66 -6.55
C GLN A 22 -39.55 9.19 -5.87
N SER A 23 -39.59 9.45 -4.60
CA SER A 23 -38.44 9.74 -3.77
C SER A 23 -37.43 8.60 -3.90
N PRO A 24 -36.14 8.88 -4.06
CA PRO A 24 -35.13 7.82 -4.09
C PRO A 24 -35.23 7.02 -2.79
N SER A 25 -35.36 5.71 -2.91
CA SER A 25 -35.27 4.79 -1.79
C SER A 25 -33.98 5.05 -1.01
N PRO A 26 -34.00 5.02 0.33
CA PRO A 26 -32.77 5.17 1.11
C PRO A 26 -31.79 4.08 0.68
N GLN A 27 -30.62 4.50 0.21
CA GLN A 27 -29.52 3.58 -0.02
C GLN A 27 -29.19 2.94 1.32
N THR A 28 -29.50 1.66 1.44
CA THR A 28 -29.06 0.86 2.57
C THR A 28 -27.53 0.91 2.61
N SER A 29 -26.99 1.47 3.69
CA SER A 29 -25.57 1.37 4.01
C SER A 29 -25.16 -0.09 3.85
N PRO A 30 -23.99 -0.38 3.23
CA PRO A 30 -23.51 -1.75 3.13
C PRO A 30 -23.47 -2.34 4.55
N SER A 31 -24.13 -3.49 4.71
CA SER A 31 -24.06 -4.26 5.96
C SER A 31 -22.60 -4.45 6.36
N PRO A 32 -22.26 -4.41 7.66
CA PRO A 32 -20.93 -4.74 8.14
C PRO A 32 -20.49 -6.06 7.48
N GLN A 33 -19.32 -6.09 6.88
CA GLN A 33 -18.77 -7.33 6.31
C GLN A 33 -18.84 -8.39 7.41
N ALA A 34 -19.47 -9.52 7.08
CA ALA A 34 -19.48 -10.66 8.00
C ALA A 34 -18.04 -11.04 8.29
N THR A 35 -17.62 -10.86 9.53
CA THR A 35 -16.32 -11.32 9.99
C THR A 35 -16.32 -12.85 9.98
N GLU A 36 -15.37 -13.46 9.28
CA GLU A 36 -15.18 -14.91 9.35
C GLU A 36 -15.00 -15.33 10.82
N ALA A 37 -15.62 -16.44 11.19
CA ALA A 37 -15.45 -16.99 12.53
C ALA A 37 -13.97 -17.31 12.78
N LEU A 38 -13.47 -16.92 13.94
CA LEU A 38 -12.11 -17.27 14.36
C LEU A 38 -11.95 -18.80 14.41
N PRO A 39 -10.78 -19.34 14.08
CA PRO A 39 -10.51 -20.75 14.22
C PRO A 39 -10.64 -21.16 15.71
N PRO A 40 -11.02 -22.42 15.99
CA PRO A 40 -11.11 -22.92 17.35
C PRO A 40 -9.76 -22.77 18.09
N GLY A 41 -9.81 -22.32 19.33
CA GLY A 41 -8.62 -22.17 20.17
C GLY A 41 -8.22 -20.71 20.42
N PRO A 42 -7.00 -20.47 20.93
CA PRO A 42 -6.49 -19.12 21.19
C PRO A 42 -6.39 -18.32 19.89
N ASN A 43 -6.63 -17.00 19.95
CA ASN A 43 -6.46 -16.12 18.81
C ASN A 43 -5.05 -16.28 18.20
N PRO A 44 -4.91 -16.69 16.93
CA PRO A 44 -3.62 -16.95 16.29
C PRO A 44 -2.66 -15.75 16.30
N ASN A 45 -3.20 -14.52 16.35
CA ASN A 45 -2.37 -13.31 16.43
C ASN A 45 -1.75 -13.10 17.81
N SER A 46 -2.25 -13.77 18.86
CA SER A 46 -1.79 -13.55 20.25
C SER A 46 -0.34 -13.93 20.50
N GLN A 47 0.25 -14.78 19.67
CA GLN A 47 1.65 -15.22 19.79
C GLN A 47 2.67 -14.23 19.23
N TYR A 48 2.26 -13.33 18.34
CA TYR A 48 3.18 -12.40 17.71
C TYR A 48 3.45 -11.19 18.61
N ARG A 49 4.71 -10.85 18.74
CA ARG A 49 5.22 -9.73 19.52
C ARG A 49 6.23 -8.96 18.69
N LEU A 50 6.27 -7.66 18.88
CA LEU A 50 7.33 -6.83 18.32
C LEU A 50 8.65 -7.17 19.03
N GLY A 51 9.67 -7.43 18.22
CA GLY A 51 11.04 -7.59 18.70
C GLY A 51 11.70 -6.23 19.00
N PRO A 52 12.92 -6.27 19.56
CA PRO A 52 13.67 -5.04 19.89
C PRO A 52 13.82 -4.09 18.69
N ASP A 53 13.98 -4.63 17.49
CA ASP A 53 14.20 -3.84 16.27
C ASP A 53 12.98 -2.98 15.84
N SER A 54 11.80 -3.30 16.37
CA SER A 54 10.57 -2.54 16.14
C SER A 54 10.23 -1.58 17.29
N LEU A 55 11.09 -1.50 18.30
CA LEU A 55 10.87 -0.67 19.50
C LEU A 55 11.95 0.43 19.59
N PRO A 56 11.64 1.58 20.21
CA PRO A 56 12.66 2.60 20.48
C PRO A 56 13.81 2.01 21.30
N GLN A 57 15.05 2.32 20.90
CA GLN A 57 16.25 1.81 21.56
C GLN A 57 17.08 2.96 22.13
N ALA A 58 17.65 2.76 23.32
CA ALA A 58 18.55 3.74 23.93
C ALA A 58 19.80 3.92 23.03
N GLY A 59 20.17 5.17 22.79
CA GLY A 59 21.35 5.50 21.96
C GLY A 59 21.10 5.45 20.45
N VAL A 60 19.94 4.99 19.99
CA VAL A 60 19.55 5.10 18.57
C VAL A 60 18.89 6.46 18.33
N PRO A 61 19.43 7.29 17.45
CA PRO A 61 18.84 8.58 17.15
C PRO A 61 17.53 8.40 16.38
N LYS A 62 16.51 9.13 16.79
CA LYS A 62 15.19 9.07 16.15
C LYS A 62 15.16 9.99 14.93
N GLY A 63 14.67 9.48 13.82
CA GLY A 63 14.34 10.28 12.63
C GLY A 63 13.11 11.16 12.87
N GLU A 64 12.89 12.10 11.98
CA GLU A 64 11.80 13.06 12.01
C GLU A 64 10.67 12.62 11.07
N ILE A 65 9.42 12.68 11.52
CA ILE A 65 8.23 12.58 10.67
C ILE A 65 7.74 14.00 10.36
N ARG A 66 7.78 14.38 9.09
CA ARG A 66 7.30 15.67 8.58
C ARG A 66 5.93 15.51 7.94
N GLY A 67 5.07 16.49 8.07
CA GLY A 67 3.71 16.48 7.58
C GLY A 67 2.67 16.48 8.70
N PRO A 68 1.38 16.25 8.43
CA PRO A 68 0.85 15.77 7.15
C PRO A 68 0.97 16.78 6.01
N TYR A 69 1.20 16.26 4.80
CA TYR A 69 1.13 17.01 3.55
C TYR A 69 -0.06 16.54 2.73
N THR A 70 -0.59 17.41 1.90
CA THR A 70 -1.68 17.09 0.96
C THR A 70 -1.14 17.08 -0.46
N LEU A 71 -1.39 15.99 -1.19
CA LEU A 71 -1.11 15.84 -2.62
C LEU A 71 -2.45 15.85 -3.37
N PRO A 72 -2.83 16.95 -4.05
CA PRO A 72 -3.94 16.93 -4.99
C PRO A 72 -3.66 15.93 -6.13
N CYS A 73 -4.65 15.10 -6.47
CA CYS A 73 -4.44 14.01 -7.40
C CYS A 73 -4.98 14.30 -8.80
N GLN A 74 -4.14 14.21 -9.81
CA GLN A 74 -4.52 14.36 -11.21
C GLN A 74 -4.98 13.02 -11.81
N ALA A 75 -4.35 11.92 -11.43
CA ALA A 75 -4.72 10.59 -11.90
C ALA A 75 -6.14 10.20 -11.45
N TYR A 76 -6.58 10.67 -10.25
CA TYR A 76 -7.94 10.50 -9.74
C TYR A 76 -8.55 11.87 -9.43
N PRO A 77 -9.10 12.57 -10.45
CA PRO A 77 -9.59 13.94 -10.28
C PRO A 77 -10.62 14.07 -9.17
N GLY A 78 -10.51 15.14 -8.37
CA GLY A 78 -11.40 15.39 -7.23
C GLY A 78 -10.97 14.68 -5.95
N THR A 79 -9.85 13.96 -5.96
CA THR A 79 -9.26 13.37 -4.76
C THR A 79 -7.93 14.04 -4.39
N GLN A 80 -7.50 13.78 -3.18
CA GLN A 80 -6.21 14.20 -2.64
C GLN A 80 -5.67 13.13 -1.70
N HIS A 81 -4.35 12.95 -1.67
CA HIS A 81 -3.68 12.01 -0.76
C HIS A 81 -3.07 12.78 0.41
N THR A 82 -3.15 12.20 1.60
CA THR A 82 -2.38 12.67 2.75
C THR A 82 -1.12 11.83 2.87
N TYR A 83 0.03 12.48 3.03
CA TYR A 83 1.29 11.78 3.19
C TYR A 83 2.20 12.44 4.23
N TRP A 84 3.13 11.66 4.74
CA TRP A 84 4.19 12.09 5.66
C TRP A 84 5.53 11.63 5.13
N VAL A 85 6.57 12.37 5.49
CA VAL A 85 7.95 12.08 5.11
C VAL A 85 8.74 11.77 6.37
N TYR A 86 9.30 10.58 6.44
CA TYR A 86 10.30 10.23 7.43
C TYR A 86 11.68 10.60 6.90
N VAL A 87 12.42 11.37 7.70
CA VAL A 87 13.80 11.76 7.42
C VAL A 87 14.67 11.16 8.53
N PRO A 88 15.53 10.19 8.25
CA PRO A 88 16.38 9.59 9.27
C PRO A 88 17.40 10.60 9.82
N ALA A 89 17.80 10.42 11.05
CA ALA A 89 18.80 11.29 11.69
C ALA A 89 20.15 11.31 10.93
N GLN A 90 20.42 10.23 10.16
CA GLN A 90 21.63 10.06 9.35
C GLN A 90 21.55 10.70 7.96
N TYR A 91 20.43 11.33 7.62
CA TYR A 91 20.27 11.94 6.30
C TYR A 91 21.27 13.07 6.07
N ASP A 92 22.03 12.97 5.00
CA ASP A 92 22.93 14.01 4.50
C ASP A 92 22.46 14.45 3.11
N PRO A 93 22.07 15.73 2.91
CA PRO A 93 21.61 16.22 1.62
C PRO A 93 22.70 16.19 0.53
N ALA A 94 23.97 16.05 0.89
CA ALA A 94 25.06 15.90 -0.07
C ALA A 94 25.17 14.48 -0.65
N VAL A 95 24.52 13.49 -0.01
CA VAL A 95 24.61 12.08 -0.40
C VAL A 95 23.23 11.59 -0.87
N ALA A 96 23.19 11.00 -2.08
CA ALA A 96 21.96 10.43 -2.59
C ALA A 96 21.53 9.23 -1.73
N THR A 97 20.27 9.23 -1.28
CA THR A 97 19.74 8.25 -0.33
C THR A 97 18.69 7.35 -0.99
N ALA A 98 18.38 6.22 -0.36
CA ALA A 98 17.30 5.33 -0.78
C ALA A 98 15.92 5.92 -0.49
N LEU A 99 14.89 5.30 -1.08
CA LEU A 99 13.49 5.65 -0.89
C LEU A 99 12.68 4.41 -0.55
N MET A 100 11.84 4.48 0.48
CA MET A 100 10.84 3.47 0.79
C MET A 100 9.46 4.11 0.94
N ILE A 101 8.49 3.67 0.14
CA ILE A 101 7.11 4.19 0.17
C ILE A 101 6.19 3.14 0.77
N TYR A 102 5.42 3.51 1.78
CA TYR A 102 4.44 2.64 2.45
C TYR A 102 3.03 3.11 2.13
N GLN A 103 2.23 2.18 1.58
CA GLN A 103 0.79 2.35 1.36
C GLN A 103 0.05 2.19 2.69
N ASP A 104 -1.11 2.85 2.84
CA ASP A 104 -1.78 2.97 4.15
C ASP A 104 -0.82 3.56 5.20
N GLY A 105 -0.16 4.64 4.81
CA GLY A 105 0.99 5.22 5.52
C GLY A 105 0.75 5.49 6.99
N GLN A 106 -0.47 5.84 7.34
CA GLN A 106 -0.85 6.07 8.72
C GLN A 106 -0.66 4.84 9.61
N ALA A 107 -0.96 3.64 9.10
CA ALA A 107 -0.75 2.40 9.85
C ALA A 107 0.74 2.07 10.00
N PHE A 108 1.54 2.34 8.97
CA PHE A 108 2.98 2.09 9.01
C PHE A 108 3.73 3.06 9.93
N LYS A 109 3.32 4.34 9.98
CA LYS A 109 3.98 5.33 10.82
C LYS A 109 3.52 5.34 12.28
N ASP A 110 2.43 4.66 12.63
CA ASP A 110 1.89 4.65 13.98
C ASP A 110 2.90 4.06 14.98
N GLU A 111 3.37 4.89 15.90
CA GLU A 111 4.35 4.50 16.92
C GLU A 111 3.79 3.47 17.92
N ASN A 112 2.47 3.41 18.06
CA ASN A 112 1.77 2.49 18.94
C ASN A 112 1.12 1.33 18.19
N GLY A 113 1.15 1.37 16.85
CA GLY A 113 0.60 0.34 15.98
C GLY A 113 1.41 -0.94 15.94
N ASP A 114 0.98 -1.84 15.08
CA ASP A 114 1.64 -3.13 14.91
C ASP A 114 2.91 -3.05 14.04
N LEU A 115 3.00 -2.11 13.08
CA LEU A 115 4.07 -2.07 12.06
C LEU A 115 5.29 -1.24 12.48
N ARG A 116 5.07 -0.06 13.04
CA ARG A 116 6.12 0.82 13.61
C ARG A 116 7.33 1.03 12.68
N ALA A 117 7.07 1.30 11.41
CA ALA A 117 8.11 1.36 10.38
C ALA A 117 9.21 2.40 10.69
N GLN A 118 8.89 3.50 11.35
CA GLN A 118 9.88 4.47 11.79
C GLN A 118 10.91 3.83 12.73
N ASN A 119 10.48 3.14 13.79
CA ASN A 119 11.41 2.51 14.73
C ASN A 119 12.29 1.46 14.03
N VAL A 120 11.70 0.69 13.11
CA VAL A 120 12.45 -0.30 12.32
C VAL A 120 13.53 0.39 11.49
N MET A 121 13.17 1.46 10.79
CA MET A 121 14.15 2.22 9.99
C MET A 121 15.22 2.87 10.86
N ASP A 122 14.85 3.52 11.96
CA ASP A 122 15.81 4.11 12.90
C ASP A 122 16.85 3.09 13.37
N ASN A 123 16.39 1.93 13.84
CA ASN A 123 17.25 0.87 14.37
C ASN A 123 18.15 0.23 13.31
N LEU A 124 17.59 -0.10 12.14
CA LEU A 124 18.34 -0.81 11.09
C LEU A 124 19.33 0.14 10.37
N ILE A 125 18.97 1.39 10.14
CA ILE A 125 19.88 2.41 9.58
C ILE A 125 21.04 2.65 10.57
N TYR A 126 20.73 2.83 11.86
CA TYR A 126 21.76 3.03 12.88
C TYR A 126 22.76 1.89 12.93
N ARG A 127 22.31 0.64 12.81
CA ARG A 127 23.17 -0.54 12.79
C ARG A 127 23.79 -0.83 11.43
N ARG A 128 23.51 -0.01 10.40
CA ARG A 128 24.02 -0.19 9.03
C ARG A 128 23.57 -1.50 8.38
N GLU A 129 22.39 -1.97 8.75
CA GLU A 129 21.82 -3.21 8.20
C GLU A 129 20.96 -2.92 6.94
N ILE A 130 20.52 -1.68 6.79
CA ILE A 130 19.89 -1.15 5.58
C ILE A 130 20.50 0.22 5.24
N PRO A 131 20.41 0.68 3.99
CA PRO A 131 20.92 2.01 3.62
C PRO A 131 20.14 3.12 4.31
N VAL A 132 20.77 4.30 4.42
CA VAL A 132 20.04 5.53 4.78
C VAL A 132 18.95 5.75 3.74
N MET A 133 17.71 5.97 4.18
CA MET A 133 16.57 6.11 3.27
C MET A 133 15.54 7.13 3.77
N ILE A 134 14.96 7.87 2.83
CA ILE A 134 13.74 8.62 3.07
C ILE A 134 12.57 7.63 3.08
N GLY A 135 11.70 7.73 4.08
CA GLY A 135 10.46 6.96 4.17
C GLY A 135 9.26 7.84 3.81
N ILE A 136 8.35 7.33 3.00
CA ILE A 136 7.09 8.00 2.69
C ILE A 136 5.94 7.15 3.21
N PHE A 137 5.07 7.78 3.96
CA PHE A 137 3.83 7.19 4.46
C PHE A 137 2.67 7.86 3.76
N ILE A 138 2.07 7.19 2.76
CA ILE A 138 0.97 7.75 1.96
C ILE A 138 -0.31 6.98 2.20
N ASN A 139 -1.40 7.71 2.46
CA ASN A 139 -2.74 7.14 2.54
C ASN A 139 -3.42 7.13 1.16
N PRO A 140 -4.45 6.29 0.97
CA PRO A 140 -5.26 6.34 -0.25
C PRO A 140 -5.91 7.71 -0.42
N GLY A 141 -6.28 8.01 -1.66
CA GLY A 141 -6.96 9.26 -1.99
C GLY A 141 -8.30 9.40 -1.29
N ARG A 142 -8.63 10.61 -0.91
CA ARG A 142 -9.93 11.00 -0.35
C ARG A 142 -10.43 12.28 -1.02
N ARG A 143 -11.72 12.50 -1.00
CA ARG A 143 -12.24 13.81 -1.41
C ARG A 143 -11.95 14.86 -0.32
N PRO A 144 -11.83 16.15 -0.68
CA PRO A 144 -11.53 17.22 0.29
C PRO A 144 -12.57 17.36 1.41
N ASP A 145 -13.83 16.93 1.17
CA ASP A 145 -14.93 16.98 2.13
C ASP A 145 -14.95 15.78 3.11
N GLN A 146 -14.09 14.78 2.89
CA GLN A 146 -13.97 13.61 3.76
C GLN A 146 -13.04 13.90 4.94
N PRO A 147 -13.23 13.21 6.08
CA PRO A 147 -12.39 13.40 7.26
C PRO A 147 -10.89 13.22 6.97
N GLU A 148 -10.07 14.01 7.67
CA GLU A 148 -8.64 13.78 7.68
C GLU A 148 -8.31 12.40 8.27
N PRO A 149 -7.25 11.74 7.78
CA PRO A 149 -6.79 10.49 8.37
C PRO A 149 -6.39 10.68 9.84
N SER A 150 -6.75 9.72 10.66
CA SER A 150 -6.40 9.64 12.08
C SER A 150 -5.89 8.22 12.42
N PRO A 151 -5.27 7.96 13.56
CA PRO A 151 -4.81 6.61 13.93
C PRO A 151 -5.89 5.53 13.88
N THR A 152 -7.14 5.91 14.04
CA THR A 152 -8.30 5.00 14.00
C THR A 152 -9.15 5.15 12.75
N ASN A 153 -8.87 6.12 11.90
CA ASN A 153 -9.60 6.37 10.66
C ASN A 153 -8.62 6.78 9.55
N TRP A 154 -8.48 5.94 8.55
CA TRP A 154 -7.58 6.15 7.41
C TRP A 154 -8.18 7.01 6.30
N GLY A 155 -9.25 7.74 6.58
CA GLY A 155 -10.01 8.48 5.58
C GLY A 155 -11.06 7.60 4.92
N ASP A 156 -11.32 7.78 3.62
CA ASP A 156 -12.25 6.94 2.90
C ASP A 156 -11.55 5.75 2.24
N ASP A 157 -11.47 4.64 2.97
CA ASP A 157 -10.97 3.38 2.42
C ASP A 157 -12.06 2.56 1.71
N THR A 158 -13.35 2.92 1.87
CA THR A 158 -14.47 2.14 1.32
C THR A 158 -14.65 2.35 -0.18
N THR A 159 -14.41 3.56 -0.68
CA THR A 159 -14.56 3.91 -2.09
C THR A 159 -13.21 4.11 -2.80
N ASN A 160 -12.42 5.11 -2.38
CA ASN A 160 -11.20 5.47 -3.09
C ASN A 160 -10.10 4.42 -2.94
N ARG A 161 -9.79 3.97 -1.72
CA ARG A 161 -8.78 2.95 -1.47
C ARG A 161 -9.05 1.68 -2.28
N ARG A 162 -10.31 1.24 -2.32
CA ARG A 162 -10.70 0.05 -3.07
C ARG A 162 -10.48 0.22 -4.58
N ILE A 163 -10.73 1.41 -5.11
CA ILE A 163 -10.53 1.71 -6.52
C ILE A 163 -9.04 1.83 -6.84
N GLU A 164 -8.31 2.65 -6.08
CA GLU A 164 -6.92 2.95 -6.33
C GLU A 164 -6.02 1.73 -6.12
N TYR A 165 -6.19 1.04 -5.00
CA TYR A 165 -5.26 0.00 -4.57
C TYR A 165 -5.51 -1.36 -5.23
N ASN A 166 -6.76 -1.67 -5.61
CA ASN A 166 -7.06 -2.98 -6.20
C ASN A 166 -7.22 -2.94 -7.74
N SER A 167 -7.04 -1.78 -8.38
CA SER A 167 -6.95 -1.71 -9.84
C SER A 167 -5.60 -2.24 -10.31
N LEU A 168 -5.62 -3.05 -11.40
CA LEU A 168 -4.43 -3.73 -11.91
C LEU A 168 -3.85 -3.01 -13.13
N ASP A 169 -3.98 -1.70 -13.14
CA ASP A 169 -3.47 -0.80 -14.18
C ASP A 169 -2.40 0.15 -13.62
N ASP A 170 -1.84 1.00 -14.47
CA ASP A 170 -0.78 1.93 -14.12
C ASP A 170 -1.28 3.22 -13.45
N LYS A 171 -2.57 3.38 -13.29
CA LYS A 171 -3.16 4.66 -12.87
C LYS A 171 -2.69 5.10 -11.50
N TYR A 172 -2.68 4.16 -10.51
CA TYR A 172 -2.13 4.47 -9.19
C TYR A 172 -0.60 4.61 -9.23
N ALA A 173 0.08 3.86 -10.09
CA ALA A 173 1.52 4.02 -10.26
C ALA A 173 1.89 5.46 -10.70
N ARG A 174 1.06 6.11 -11.53
CA ARG A 174 1.27 7.51 -11.93
C ARG A 174 1.14 8.48 -10.76
N VAL A 175 0.22 8.25 -9.81
CA VAL A 175 0.17 9.06 -8.58
C VAL A 175 1.53 9.05 -7.87
N ILE A 176 2.14 7.88 -7.77
CA ILE A 176 3.43 7.73 -7.09
C ILE A 176 4.57 8.32 -7.92
N THR A 177 4.69 7.94 -9.20
CA THR A 177 5.87 8.26 -10.01
C THR A 177 5.82 9.62 -10.68
N GLU A 178 4.63 10.10 -11.02
CA GLU A 178 4.46 11.35 -11.79
C GLU A 178 3.99 12.53 -10.92
N GLU A 179 3.33 12.26 -9.79
CA GLU A 179 2.79 13.31 -8.94
C GLU A 179 3.58 13.45 -7.62
N LEU A 180 3.84 12.34 -6.91
CA LEU A 180 4.53 12.38 -5.61
C LEU A 180 6.06 12.48 -5.74
N MET A 181 6.70 11.55 -6.46
CA MET A 181 8.17 11.48 -6.53
C MET A 181 8.84 12.77 -7.04
N PRO A 182 8.28 13.51 -8.02
CA PRO A 182 8.86 14.79 -8.44
C PRO A 182 8.91 15.84 -7.32
N LEU A 183 7.96 15.83 -6.39
CA LEU A 183 7.98 16.72 -5.22
C LEU A 183 9.09 16.32 -4.25
N LEU A 184 9.23 15.01 -4.02
CA LEU A 184 10.27 14.48 -3.13
C LEU A 184 11.69 14.78 -3.64
N TYR A 185 11.93 14.64 -4.95
CA TYR A 185 13.22 14.95 -5.57
C TYR A 185 13.61 16.44 -5.49
N LYS A 186 12.64 17.35 -5.33
CA LYS A 186 12.94 18.79 -5.11
C LYS A 186 13.40 19.06 -3.69
N GLU A 187 12.91 18.29 -2.74
CA GLU A 187 13.12 18.51 -1.30
C GLU A 187 14.29 17.68 -0.75
N TYR A 188 14.52 16.51 -1.31
CA TYR A 188 15.47 15.53 -0.79
C TYR A 188 16.38 15.00 -1.89
N ASN A 189 17.65 14.77 -1.54
CA ASN A 189 18.61 14.11 -2.43
C ASN A 189 18.35 12.59 -2.42
N ILE A 190 17.32 12.15 -3.14
CA ILE A 190 16.98 10.75 -3.33
C ILE A 190 17.65 10.26 -4.61
N SER A 191 18.25 9.08 -4.54
CA SER A 191 18.81 8.39 -5.71
C SER A 191 17.74 8.22 -6.79
N LYS A 192 18.12 8.30 -8.05
CA LYS A 192 17.24 7.97 -9.19
C LYS A 192 17.43 6.55 -9.69
N ASP A 193 18.31 5.79 -9.06
CA ASP A 193 18.49 4.38 -9.35
C ASP A 193 17.31 3.58 -8.81
N PRO A 194 16.54 2.84 -9.64
CA PRO A 194 15.41 2.05 -9.18
C PRO A 194 15.80 0.96 -8.17
N GLU A 195 17.07 0.52 -8.14
CA GLU A 195 17.56 -0.38 -7.10
C GLU A 195 17.59 0.25 -5.71
N MET A 196 17.53 1.58 -5.63
CA MET A 196 17.44 2.32 -4.39
C MET A 196 16.00 2.66 -3.99
N HIS A 197 15.00 2.12 -4.69
CA HIS A 197 13.58 2.37 -4.42
C HIS A 197 12.84 1.10 -4.03
N GLY A 198 12.15 1.19 -2.88
CA GLY A 198 11.23 0.18 -2.37
C GLY A 198 9.83 0.74 -2.18
N ILE A 199 8.86 -0.14 -2.28
CA ILE A 199 7.45 0.17 -2.06
C ILE A 199 6.80 -0.98 -1.29
N GLY A 200 5.92 -0.69 -0.34
CA GLY A 200 5.30 -1.73 0.46
C GLY A 200 3.91 -1.36 0.96
N GLY A 201 3.21 -2.35 1.46
CA GLY A 201 1.88 -2.16 2.00
C GLY A 201 1.34 -3.41 2.67
N SER A 202 0.11 -3.27 3.18
CA SER A 202 -0.63 -4.35 3.82
C SER A 202 -1.98 -4.52 3.14
N SER A 203 -2.42 -5.77 2.95
CA SER A 203 -3.71 -6.07 2.34
C SER A 203 -3.85 -5.46 0.93
N SER A 204 -4.86 -4.62 0.70
CA SER A 204 -4.97 -3.86 -0.57
C SER A 204 -3.77 -2.95 -0.82
N GLY A 205 -3.12 -2.41 0.22
CA GLY A 205 -1.89 -1.65 0.08
C GLY A 205 -0.72 -2.49 -0.45
N ALA A 206 -0.69 -3.78 -0.15
CA ALA A 206 0.34 -4.69 -0.64
C ALA A 206 0.19 -5.00 -2.13
N ILE A 207 -1.04 -5.27 -2.60
CA ILE A 207 -1.26 -5.44 -4.04
C ILE A 207 -1.04 -4.13 -4.81
N ALA A 208 -1.38 -2.97 -4.23
CA ALA A 208 -1.06 -1.66 -4.81
C ALA A 208 0.44 -1.49 -4.98
N ALA A 209 1.23 -1.77 -3.94
CA ALA A 209 2.70 -1.71 -3.99
C ALA A 209 3.28 -2.65 -5.05
N PHE A 210 2.77 -3.89 -5.12
CA PHE A 210 3.18 -4.83 -6.16
C PHE A 210 2.81 -4.32 -7.56
N THR A 211 1.59 -3.81 -7.74
CA THR A 211 1.13 -3.25 -9.03
C THR A 211 1.99 -2.07 -9.47
N VAL A 212 2.34 -1.15 -8.56
CA VAL A 212 3.25 -0.03 -8.88
C VAL A 212 4.60 -0.54 -9.39
N ALA A 213 5.24 -1.46 -8.67
CA ALA A 213 6.52 -2.02 -9.11
C ALA A 213 6.39 -2.85 -10.39
N TRP A 214 5.26 -3.53 -10.58
CA TRP A 214 4.97 -4.30 -11.79
C TRP A 214 4.82 -3.41 -13.02
N GLU A 215 4.10 -2.30 -12.91
CA GLU A 215 3.88 -1.36 -14.03
C GLU A 215 5.05 -0.38 -14.23
N ARG A 216 5.82 -0.11 -13.17
CA ARG A 216 6.97 0.82 -13.17
C ARG A 216 8.26 0.16 -12.65
N PRO A 217 8.73 -0.94 -13.29
CA PRO A 217 9.94 -1.63 -12.84
C PRO A 217 11.23 -0.80 -13.03
N ASN A 218 11.17 0.28 -13.78
CA ASN A 218 12.26 1.24 -13.93
C ASN A 218 12.27 2.33 -12.85
N ASP A 219 11.24 2.35 -12.00
CA ASP A 219 11.13 3.25 -10.87
C ASP A 219 11.26 2.50 -9.53
N PHE A 220 10.78 1.26 -9.45
CA PHE A 220 10.78 0.46 -8.21
C PHE A 220 11.28 -0.95 -8.46
N ARG A 221 12.20 -1.41 -7.59
CA ARG A 221 12.79 -2.75 -7.66
C ARG A 221 12.47 -3.62 -6.44
N LYS A 222 11.98 -3.07 -5.34
CA LYS A 222 11.79 -3.78 -4.08
C LYS A 222 10.35 -3.67 -3.61
N VAL A 223 9.71 -4.81 -3.34
CA VAL A 223 8.31 -4.88 -2.91
C VAL A 223 8.19 -5.60 -1.58
N LEU A 224 7.58 -4.93 -0.59
CA LEU A 224 7.17 -5.50 0.69
C LEU A 224 5.66 -5.76 0.66
N SER A 225 5.25 -7.01 0.74
CA SER A 225 3.84 -7.42 0.73
C SER A 225 3.46 -8.14 2.02
N ASN A 226 2.66 -7.49 2.87
CA ASN A 226 2.07 -8.08 4.06
C ASN A 226 0.59 -8.40 3.81
N VAL A 227 0.18 -9.65 4.01
CA VAL A 227 -1.20 -10.17 3.83
C VAL A 227 -1.84 -9.66 2.52
N GLY A 228 -1.10 -9.76 1.41
CA GLY A 228 -1.44 -9.12 0.15
C GLY A 228 -2.78 -9.58 -0.43
N SER A 229 -3.62 -8.62 -0.85
CA SER A 229 -4.95 -8.89 -1.42
C SER A 229 -4.88 -9.34 -2.89
N PHE A 230 -4.08 -10.37 -3.20
CA PHE A 230 -4.02 -10.97 -4.54
C PHE A 230 -5.26 -11.82 -4.83
N VAL A 231 -6.42 -11.35 -4.43
CA VAL A 231 -7.73 -12.02 -4.48
C VAL A 231 -8.70 -11.26 -5.38
N ASP A 232 -9.90 -11.78 -5.58
CA ASP A 232 -10.91 -11.18 -6.45
C ASP A 232 -11.66 -10.01 -5.78
N LEU A 233 -10.93 -9.02 -5.26
CA LEU A 233 -11.53 -7.73 -4.92
C LEU A 233 -11.82 -6.91 -6.19
N ARG A 234 -10.88 -6.89 -7.12
CA ARG A 234 -10.97 -6.30 -8.47
C ARG A 234 -10.08 -7.08 -9.47
N GLY A 235 -10.08 -8.41 -9.36
CA GLY A 235 -9.32 -9.26 -10.26
C GLY A 235 -7.88 -9.57 -9.85
N GLY A 236 -7.46 -9.25 -8.62
CA GLY A 236 -6.07 -9.46 -8.15
C GLY A 236 -5.58 -10.91 -8.25
N TYR A 237 -6.48 -11.87 -8.22
CA TYR A 237 -6.18 -13.31 -8.37
C TYR A 237 -5.55 -13.69 -9.71
N VAL A 238 -5.55 -12.79 -10.70
CA VAL A 238 -4.93 -13.06 -12.02
C VAL A 238 -3.41 -12.85 -12.02
N TYR A 239 -2.82 -12.31 -10.95
CA TYR A 239 -1.38 -12.04 -10.93
C TYR A 239 -0.49 -13.28 -11.10
N PRO A 240 -0.79 -14.45 -10.53
CA PRO A 240 0.02 -15.64 -10.81
C PRO A 240 0.13 -15.95 -12.31
N GLU A 241 -0.99 -15.91 -13.04
CA GLU A 241 -1.03 -16.12 -14.50
C GLU A 241 -0.33 -14.97 -15.26
N ARG A 242 -0.53 -13.72 -14.85
CA ARG A 242 0.18 -12.58 -15.46
C ARG A 242 1.69 -12.71 -15.31
N VAL A 243 2.19 -13.13 -14.14
CA VAL A 243 3.60 -13.38 -13.89
C VAL A 243 4.15 -14.46 -14.82
N LEU A 244 3.43 -15.58 -14.96
CA LEU A 244 3.85 -16.68 -15.83
C LEU A 244 3.84 -16.31 -17.31
N ALA A 245 2.88 -15.51 -17.75
CA ALA A 245 2.71 -15.09 -19.15
C ALA A 245 3.62 -13.94 -19.58
N SER A 246 4.21 -13.19 -18.65
CA SER A 246 5.03 -12.02 -18.94
C SER A 246 6.53 -12.33 -18.90
N ASP A 247 7.35 -11.49 -19.54
CA ASP A 247 8.78 -11.50 -19.31
C ASP A 247 9.09 -11.14 -17.85
N ARG A 248 10.17 -11.73 -17.33
CA ARG A 248 10.60 -11.47 -15.95
C ARG A 248 10.99 -10.00 -15.79
N LYS A 249 10.30 -9.31 -14.89
CA LYS A 249 10.64 -7.95 -14.50
C LYS A 249 11.72 -7.96 -13.43
N PRO A 250 12.61 -6.97 -13.38
CA PRO A 250 13.72 -6.93 -12.43
C PRO A 250 13.27 -6.42 -11.05
N ILE A 251 12.27 -7.06 -10.46
CA ILE A 251 11.77 -6.73 -9.13
C ILE A 251 12.08 -7.84 -8.13
N ARG A 252 12.33 -7.44 -6.89
CA ARG A 252 12.52 -8.30 -5.72
C ARG A 252 11.28 -8.20 -4.85
N VAL A 253 10.76 -9.33 -4.37
CA VAL A 253 9.48 -9.35 -3.64
C VAL A 253 9.63 -10.14 -2.34
N PHE A 254 9.21 -9.56 -1.22
CA PHE A 254 9.01 -10.29 0.02
C PHE A 254 7.51 -10.44 0.29
N LEU A 255 7.04 -11.69 0.42
CA LEU A 255 5.66 -12.03 0.73
C LEU A 255 5.53 -12.50 2.19
N CYS A 256 4.55 -11.96 2.90
CA CYS A 256 4.22 -12.37 4.25
C CYS A 256 2.71 -12.58 4.36
N ASP A 257 2.29 -13.73 4.88
CA ASP A 257 0.88 -14.04 5.10
C ASP A 257 0.69 -15.12 6.16
N GLY A 258 -0.55 -15.37 6.58
CA GLY A 258 -0.92 -16.37 7.57
C GLY A 258 -1.89 -17.42 7.08
N ARG A 259 -1.69 -18.66 7.54
CA ARG A 259 -2.57 -19.79 7.18
C ARG A 259 -4.03 -19.62 7.63
N ASN A 260 -4.29 -18.72 8.59
CA ASN A 260 -5.62 -18.40 9.06
C ASN A 260 -6.11 -17.05 8.56
N ASP A 261 -5.50 -16.51 7.49
CA ASP A 261 -6.07 -15.36 6.77
C ASP A 261 -7.43 -15.72 6.16
N HIS A 262 -8.14 -14.75 5.63
CA HIS A 262 -9.46 -14.97 5.02
C HIS A 262 -9.47 -16.17 4.07
N ARG A 263 -10.34 -17.13 4.35
CA ARG A 263 -10.36 -18.46 3.74
C ARG A 263 -11.30 -18.58 2.53
N GLY A 264 -11.70 -17.48 1.94
CA GLY A 264 -12.55 -17.49 0.75
C GLY A 264 -14.06 -17.57 1.03
N THR A 265 -14.48 -17.38 2.27
CA THR A 265 -15.91 -17.43 2.66
C THR A 265 -16.52 -16.05 3.00
N LEU A 266 -15.74 -14.97 2.87
CA LEU A 266 -16.19 -13.60 3.19
C LEU A 266 -17.44 -13.15 2.42
N ARG A 267 -17.72 -13.72 1.26
CA ARG A 267 -18.84 -13.35 0.39
C ARG A 267 -19.87 -14.46 0.22
N GLY A 268 -19.82 -15.51 1.04
CA GLY A 268 -20.75 -16.65 0.97
C GLY A 268 -20.04 -18.00 0.87
N PRO A 269 -20.49 -18.94 -0.01
CA PRO A 269 -19.82 -20.20 -0.23
C PRO A 269 -18.35 -20.02 -0.59
N TYR A 270 -17.52 -21.01 -0.26
CA TYR A 270 -16.09 -20.96 -0.52
C TYR A 270 -15.79 -20.64 -2.00
N ASP A 271 -15.00 -19.59 -2.18
CA ASP A 271 -14.44 -19.17 -3.47
C ASP A 271 -12.93 -19.09 -3.33
N GLU A 272 -12.21 -19.95 -4.05
CA GLU A 272 -10.74 -19.99 -4.01
C GLU A 272 -10.08 -18.67 -4.44
N LYS A 273 -10.76 -17.88 -5.30
CA LYS A 273 -10.28 -16.56 -5.72
C LYS A 273 -10.31 -15.53 -4.58
N MET A 274 -11.06 -15.83 -3.52
CA MET A 274 -11.18 -15.03 -2.31
C MET A 274 -10.44 -15.63 -1.12
N ASP A 275 -9.63 -16.67 -1.31
CA ASP A 275 -8.76 -17.24 -0.26
C ASP A 275 -7.39 -16.54 -0.31
N TRP A 276 -7.14 -15.64 0.66
CA TRP A 276 -5.92 -14.82 0.68
C TRP A 276 -4.65 -15.65 0.73
N PHE A 277 -4.56 -16.58 1.68
CA PHE A 277 -3.37 -17.41 1.82
C PHE A 277 -3.10 -18.25 0.58
N LEU A 278 -4.13 -18.87 0.00
CA LEU A 278 -4.00 -19.64 -1.23
C LEU A 278 -3.46 -18.79 -2.39
N GLN A 279 -3.99 -17.57 -2.55
CA GLN A 279 -3.57 -16.69 -3.65
C GLN A 279 -2.15 -16.16 -3.45
N ASN A 280 -1.72 -15.85 -2.22
CA ASN A 280 -0.33 -15.50 -1.91
C ASN A 280 0.62 -16.68 -2.19
N VAL A 281 0.23 -17.92 -1.87
CA VAL A 281 1.01 -19.13 -2.21
C VAL A 281 1.09 -19.34 -3.73
N ARG A 282 -0.01 -19.10 -4.46
CA ARG A 282 -0.02 -19.17 -5.95
C ARG A 282 0.92 -18.13 -6.57
N LEU A 283 0.88 -16.90 -6.05
CA LEU A 283 1.80 -15.85 -6.50
C LEU A 283 3.25 -16.22 -6.24
N LEU A 284 3.58 -16.71 -5.03
CA LEU A 284 4.93 -17.19 -4.71
C LEU A 284 5.41 -18.24 -5.70
N LYS A 285 4.57 -19.26 -6.00
CA LYS A 285 4.90 -20.31 -6.96
C LYS A 285 5.18 -19.74 -8.35
N ALA A 286 4.36 -18.83 -8.84
CA ALA A 286 4.54 -18.19 -10.14
C ALA A 286 5.84 -17.37 -10.20
N LEU A 287 6.11 -16.54 -9.18
CA LEU A 287 7.35 -15.79 -9.06
C LEU A 287 8.58 -16.70 -9.04
N THR A 288 8.55 -17.76 -8.22
CA THR A 288 9.65 -18.74 -8.14
C THR A 288 9.88 -19.44 -9.47
N GLN A 289 8.83 -19.89 -10.12
CA GLN A 289 8.90 -20.57 -11.43
C GLN A 289 9.52 -19.66 -12.52
N LYS A 290 9.25 -18.36 -12.45
CA LYS A 290 9.81 -17.36 -13.38
C LYS A 290 11.20 -16.88 -12.96
N GLY A 291 11.78 -17.39 -11.88
CA GLY A 291 13.13 -17.05 -11.41
C GLY A 291 13.23 -15.64 -10.82
N TYR A 292 12.15 -15.10 -10.25
CA TYR A 292 12.22 -13.83 -9.52
C TYR A 292 13.05 -13.99 -8.24
N ASP A 293 13.67 -12.90 -7.82
CA ASP A 293 14.24 -12.77 -6.48
C ASP A 293 13.11 -12.58 -5.48
N VAL A 294 12.65 -13.69 -4.89
CA VAL A 294 11.49 -13.71 -3.99
C VAL A 294 11.82 -14.44 -2.70
N ASN A 295 11.37 -13.89 -1.59
CA ASN A 295 11.37 -14.55 -0.28
C ASN A 295 9.99 -14.47 0.35
N TYR A 296 9.76 -15.28 1.37
CA TYR A 296 8.46 -15.34 2.02
C TYR A 296 8.58 -15.82 3.47
N THR A 297 7.56 -15.46 4.25
CA THR A 297 7.35 -16.02 5.59
C THR A 297 5.86 -16.27 5.79
N TRP A 298 5.51 -17.55 6.07
CA TRP A 298 4.15 -17.96 6.35
C TRP A 298 3.93 -18.19 7.84
N GLY A 299 3.00 -17.44 8.43
CA GLY A 299 2.58 -17.58 9.80
C GLY A 299 1.29 -18.40 9.97
N VAL A 300 0.73 -18.29 11.16
CA VAL A 300 -0.62 -18.79 11.49
C VAL A 300 -1.58 -17.64 11.84
N ASN A 301 -1.18 -16.40 11.51
CA ASN A 301 -1.97 -15.20 11.76
C ASN A 301 -3.29 -15.18 10.99
N LEU A 302 -4.22 -14.42 11.55
CA LEU A 302 -5.40 -13.91 10.85
C LEU A 302 -5.01 -12.73 9.94
N HIS A 303 -5.94 -12.30 9.10
CA HIS A 303 -5.77 -11.07 8.32
C HIS A 303 -5.45 -9.89 9.23
N GLY A 304 -4.34 -9.20 8.97
CA GLY A 304 -3.93 -8.05 9.77
C GLY A 304 -2.42 -7.80 9.79
N GLN A 305 -2.01 -6.83 10.60
CA GLN A 305 -0.65 -6.29 10.57
C GLN A 305 0.30 -6.90 11.60
N LYS A 306 -0.23 -7.60 12.60
CA LYS A 306 0.54 -8.01 13.79
C LYS A 306 1.70 -8.94 13.46
N PHE A 307 1.49 -9.91 12.59
CA PHE A 307 2.55 -10.80 12.13
C PHE A 307 3.56 -10.04 11.26
N GLY A 308 3.06 -9.25 10.29
CA GLY A 308 3.91 -8.42 9.44
C GLY A 308 4.81 -7.48 10.25
N GLY A 309 4.28 -6.86 11.30
CA GLY A 309 5.06 -6.01 12.19
C GLY A 309 6.14 -6.77 12.96
N ALA A 310 5.83 -8.00 13.43
CA ALA A 310 6.78 -8.83 14.15
C ALA A 310 8.00 -9.22 13.28
N ILE A 311 7.82 -9.38 11.97
CA ILE A 311 8.89 -9.76 11.02
C ILE A 311 9.35 -8.62 10.11
N MET A 312 8.81 -7.41 10.27
CA MET A 312 9.16 -6.27 9.41
C MET A 312 10.66 -5.97 9.37
N PRO A 313 11.41 -6.04 10.49
CA PRO A 313 12.86 -5.87 10.43
C PRO A 313 13.55 -6.86 9.48
N ASP A 314 13.14 -8.13 9.50
CA ASP A 314 13.74 -9.16 8.64
C ASP A 314 13.33 -8.98 7.17
N MET A 315 12.10 -8.55 6.90
CA MET A 315 11.67 -8.18 5.55
C MET A 315 12.52 -7.03 5.00
N MET A 316 12.77 -5.99 5.81
CA MET A 316 13.59 -4.85 5.41
C MET A 316 15.04 -5.24 5.17
N ARG A 317 15.67 -6.03 6.07
CA ARG A 317 17.03 -6.54 5.86
C ARG A 317 17.16 -7.31 4.55
N TRP A 318 16.22 -8.19 4.29
CA TRP A 318 16.27 -9.01 3.09
C TRP A 318 16.07 -8.20 1.81
N LEU A 319 15.12 -7.27 1.80
CA LEU A 319 14.88 -6.41 0.64
C LEU A 319 16.08 -5.52 0.32
N TRP A 320 16.76 -5.02 1.35
CA TRP A 320 17.86 -4.06 1.23
C TRP A 320 19.26 -4.68 1.39
N ARG A 321 19.38 -6.02 1.39
CA ARG A 321 20.63 -6.75 1.67
C ARG A 321 21.83 -6.37 0.79
N ASP A 322 21.57 -5.84 -0.42
CA ASP A 322 22.62 -5.40 -1.35
C ASP A 322 22.71 -3.86 -1.40
N GLY A 323 21.98 -3.17 -0.53
CA GLY A 323 22.00 -1.71 -0.45
C GLY A 323 23.35 -1.18 0.03
N PRO A 324 23.79 -0.02 -0.46
CA PRO A 324 25.03 0.58 0.00
C PRO A 324 24.87 1.05 1.45
N VAL A 325 25.81 0.65 2.30
CA VAL A 325 25.88 1.09 3.70
C VAL A 325 27.28 1.65 3.97
N SER A 326 27.38 2.61 4.92
CA SER A 326 28.66 3.12 5.33
C SER A 326 29.53 2.02 5.96
N THR A 327 30.80 1.98 5.59
CA THR A 327 31.80 1.10 6.19
C THR A 327 32.68 1.82 7.21
N GLU A 328 32.53 3.13 7.36
CA GLU A 328 33.35 3.93 8.27
C GLU A 328 32.97 3.67 9.73
N PRO A 329 33.91 3.18 10.57
CA PRO A 329 33.58 2.73 11.94
C PRO A 329 33.05 3.84 12.84
N ASN A 330 33.50 5.08 12.65
CA ASN A 330 33.24 6.19 13.56
C ASN A 330 32.32 7.28 13.00
N ASP A 331 31.81 7.14 11.79
CA ASP A 331 31.00 8.16 11.15
C ASP A 331 29.71 8.50 11.93
N MET A 332 29.15 7.52 12.62
CA MET A 332 27.96 7.72 13.47
C MET A 332 28.24 8.60 14.68
N VAL A 333 29.44 8.53 15.24
CA VAL A 333 29.82 9.32 16.43
C VAL A 333 30.30 10.71 16.01
N GLU A 334 31.19 10.79 15.02
CA GLU A 334 31.85 12.02 14.61
C GLU A 334 30.93 12.98 13.85
N ARG A 335 29.96 12.45 13.11
CA ARG A 335 29.06 13.24 12.26
C ARG A 335 27.65 13.39 12.83
N GLY A 336 27.45 13.14 14.13
CA GLY A 336 26.14 13.23 14.75
C GLY A 336 25.12 12.31 14.07
N PHE A 337 25.53 11.08 13.75
CA PHE A 337 24.73 10.05 13.09
C PHE A 337 24.42 10.31 11.60
N ARG A 338 25.15 11.20 10.95
CA ARG A 338 25.09 11.39 9.50
C ARG A 338 26.07 10.41 8.82
N GLN A 339 25.56 9.43 8.12
CA GLN A 339 26.37 8.50 7.37
C GLN A 339 26.41 8.86 5.89
N PRO A 340 27.59 9.06 5.29
CA PRO A 340 27.71 8.93 3.84
C PRO A 340 27.48 7.48 3.45
N VAL A 341 26.54 7.26 2.56
CA VAL A 341 26.28 5.94 1.98
C VAL A 341 27.37 5.68 0.94
N THR A 342 28.27 4.74 1.20
CA THR A 342 29.27 4.30 0.23
C THR A 342 28.74 3.11 -0.54
N LYS A 343 28.94 3.08 -1.86
CA LYS A 343 28.72 1.86 -2.63
C LYS A 343 29.71 0.81 -2.16
N LYS A 344 29.26 -0.40 -1.92
CA LYS A 344 30.17 -1.55 -1.84
C LYS A 344 30.78 -1.73 -3.24
N ASP A 345 32.11 -1.65 -3.32
CA ASP A 345 32.85 -2.02 -4.51
C ASP A 345 32.74 -3.53 -4.80
#